data_08da599b7bd04d45f135b7ab21a3fcc8
#
_entry.id   08da599b7bd04d45f135b7ab21a3fcc8
#
_cell.length_a   1.000
_cell.length_b   1.000
_cell.length_c   1.000
_cell.angle_alpha   90.00
_cell.angle_beta   90.00
_cell.angle_gamma   90.00
#
_symmetry.space_group_name_H-M   'P 1'
#
loop_
_entity.id
_entity.type
_entity.pdbx_description
1 polymer ?
#
loop_
_entity_poly.entity_id
_entity_poly.type
_entity_poly.pdbx_seq_one_letter_code
_entity_poly.pdbx_strand_id
1 'polypeptide(L)'
;MKQRLYIDTSVFGGFFDEEFAEFTKPLFERLKNGEFELLFSAVTQDELSAAPERVRKLVTSLKAENTEFIETNNEAVELATNYIAEKVVGQTSFADCLHIAIATISRADYLISWNFKHIVNVQKIRGYNAINIKNGYRELEIRSPRDFMTYDDND
;
A
#
# COMPACT_ATOMS: atom_id res chain seq x y z
N MET A 1 -16.43 1.35 12.35
CA MET A 1 -14.99 1.11 12.44
C MET A 1 -14.27 1.79 11.28
N LYS A 2 -13.10 2.31 11.54
CA LYS A 2 -12.30 2.94 10.50
C LYS A 2 -11.77 1.90 9.52
N GLN A 3 -11.72 2.27 8.25
CA GLN A 3 -11.05 1.45 7.25
C GLN A 3 -9.54 1.46 7.47
N ARG A 4 -8.92 0.34 7.20
CA ARG A 4 -7.48 0.13 7.35
C ARG A 4 -6.82 0.27 5.98
N LEU A 5 -6.01 1.29 5.82
CA LEU A 5 -5.33 1.57 4.55
C LEU A 5 -3.84 1.29 4.64
N TYR A 6 -3.36 0.42 3.78
CA TYR A 6 -1.93 0.24 3.57
C TYR A 6 -1.51 1.17 2.44
N ILE A 7 -0.59 2.08 2.73
CA ILE A 7 -0.11 3.05 1.76
C ILE A 7 1.36 2.76 1.49
N ASP A 8 1.71 2.49 0.24
CA ASP A 8 3.09 2.21 -0.10
C ASP A 8 3.93 3.48 -0.26
N THR A 9 5.22 3.30 -0.47
CA THR A 9 6.19 4.38 -0.57
C THR A 9 5.85 5.38 -1.66
N SER A 10 5.31 4.91 -2.80
CA SER A 10 5.00 5.77 -3.95
C SER A 10 3.98 6.87 -3.63
N VAL A 11 3.07 6.61 -2.69
CA VAL A 11 2.03 7.57 -2.33
C VAL A 11 2.62 8.74 -1.55
N PHE A 12 3.60 8.48 -0.70
CA PHE A 12 4.29 9.56 0.02
C PHE A 12 5.02 10.48 -0.96
N GLY A 13 5.70 9.91 -1.95
CA GLY A 13 6.36 10.69 -3.00
C GLY A 13 5.36 11.43 -3.88
N GLY A 14 4.22 10.81 -4.15
CA GLY A 14 3.16 11.39 -4.99
C GLY A 14 2.59 12.69 -4.46
N PHE A 15 2.69 12.93 -3.16
CA PHE A 15 2.25 14.19 -2.54
C PHE A 15 2.97 15.39 -3.15
N PHE A 16 4.22 15.22 -3.56
CA PHE A 16 5.08 16.29 -4.09
C PHE A 16 5.25 16.24 -5.62
N ASP A 17 4.59 15.30 -6.28
CA ASP A 17 4.68 15.10 -7.72
C ASP A 17 3.53 15.81 -8.42
N GLU A 18 3.84 16.64 -9.42
CA GLU A 18 2.83 17.42 -10.15
C GLU A 18 1.71 16.54 -10.72
N GLU A 19 2.07 15.35 -11.20
CA GLU A 19 1.10 14.44 -11.81
C GLU A 19 0.16 13.81 -10.78
N PHE A 20 0.68 13.51 -9.58
CA PHE A 20 -0.06 12.73 -8.59
C PHE A 20 -0.60 13.53 -7.40
N ALA A 21 -0.15 14.77 -7.22
CA ALA A 21 -0.51 15.58 -6.05
C ALA A 21 -2.01 15.83 -5.95
N GLU A 22 -2.70 15.98 -7.07
CA GLU A 22 -4.13 16.28 -7.11
C GLU A 22 -4.97 15.33 -6.25
N PHE A 23 -4.67 14.03 -6.31
CA PHE A 23 -5.39 13.02 -5.55
C PHE A 23 -4.68 12.61 -4.26
N THR A 24 -3.36 12.79 -4.22
CA THR A 24 -2.57 12.41 -3.05
C THR A 24 -2.77 13.38 -1.89
N LYS A 25 -2.76 14.68 -2.16
CA LYS A 25 -2.95 15.68 -1.10
C LYS A 25 -4.29 15.55 -0.37
N PRO A 26 -5.42 15.41 -1.08
CA PRO A 26 -6.70 15.20 -0.39
C PRO A 26 -6.74 13.92 0.43
N LEU A 27 -6.10 12.84 -0.03
CA LEU A 27 -5.99 11.61 0.73
C LEU A 27 -5.26 11.84 2.05
N PHE A 28 -4.13 12.56 2.01
CA PHE A 28 -3.38 12.88 3.24
C PHE A 28 -4.16 13.77 4.18
N GLU A 29 -4.98 14.69 3.67
CA GLU A 29 -5.86 15.50 4.51
C GLU A 29 -6.81 14.61 5.31
N ARG A 30 -7.41 13.61 4.67
CA ARG A 30 -8.31 12.67 5.33
C ARG A 30 -7.57 11.78 6.33
N LEU A 31 -6.34 11.39 6.00
CA LEU A 31 -5.50 10.64 6.94
C LEU A 31 -5.17 11.46 8.18
N LYS A 32 -4.81 12.74 7.99
CA LYS A 32 -4.50 13.65 9.09
C LYS A 32 -5.73 13.92 9.96
N ASN A 33 -6.91 13.89 9.37
CA ASN A 33 -8.17 14.08 10.10
C ASN A 33 -8.61 12.80 10.84
N GLY A 34 -7.86 11.72 10.72
CA GLY A 34 -8.16 10.48 11.45
C GLY A 34 -9.33 9.68 10.89
N GLU A 35 -9.68 9.88 9.62
CA GLU A 35 -10.78 9.13 9.00
C GLU A 35 -10.44 7.66 8.75
N PHE A 36 -9.16 7.34 8.67
CA PHE A 36 -8.67 5.99 8.41
C PHE A 36 -7.63 5.59 9.44
N GLU A 37 -7.42 4.28 9.54
CA GLU A 37 -6.25 3.76 10.24
C GLU A 37 -5.17 3.48 9.19
N LEU A 38 -4.02 4.11 9.32
CA LEU A 38 -2.90 3.91 8.42
C LEU A 38 -2.08 2.70 8.87
N LEU A 39 -1.86 1.76 7.95
CA LEU A 39 -0.91 0.67 8.16
C LEU A 39 0.42 1.08 7.55
N PHE A 40 1.42 1.24 8.39
CA PHE A 40 2.74 1.73 7.99
C PHE A 40 3.76 0.64 8.26
N SER A 41 4.34 0.09 7.20
CA SER A 41 5.22 -1.07 7.34
C SER A 41 6.69 -0.71 7.47
N ALA A 42 7.47 -1.64 8.01
CA ALA A 42 8.92 -1.53 8.07
C ALA A 42 9.54 -1.39 6.67
N VAL A 43 8.95 -2.03 5.66
CA VAL A 43 9.41 -1.91 4.27
C VAL A 43 9.25 -0.47 3.78
N THR A 44 8.10 0.12 4.02
CA THR A 44 7.85 1.53 3.65
C THR A 44 8.80 2.45 4.41
N GLN A 45 9.00 2.21 5.69
CA GLN A 45 9.92 3.01 6.50
C GLN A 45 11.34 2.95 5.95
N ASP A 46 11.83 1.77 5.60
CA ASP A 46 13.18 1.59 5.06
C ASP A 46 13.33 2.30 3.71
N GLU A 47 12.34 2.16 2.84
CA GLU A 47 12.37 2.84 1.55
C GLU A 47 12.34 4.37 1.70
N LEU A 48 11.55 4.88 2.64
CA LEU A 48 11.46 6.31 2.90
C LEU A 48 12.68 6.89 3.58
N SER A 49 13.52 6.06 4.21
CA SER A 49 14.74 6.53 4.85
C SER A 49 15.72 7.17 3.85
N ALA A 50 15.64 6.77 2.59
CA ALA A 50 16.45 7.32 1.51
C ALA A 50 15.74 8.44 0.74
N ALA A 51 14.52 8.79 1.12
CA ALA A 51 13.73 9.80 0.44
C ALA A 51 14.18 11.23 0.81
N PRO A 52 13.85 12.24 -0.02
CA PRO A 52 14.11 13.64 0.34
C PRO A 52 13.48 14.01 1.66
N GLU A 53 14.09 14.99 2.35
CA GLU A 53 13.63 15.44 3.66
C GLU A 53 12.14 15.82 3.70
N ARG A 54 11.65 16.49 2.64
CA ARG A 54 10.23 16.88 2.58
C ARG A 54 9.28 15.69 2.64
N VAL A 55 9.66 14.56 2.06
CA VAL A 55 8.88 13.34 2.09
C VAL A 55 8.92 12.74 3.51
N ARG A 56 10.09 12.72 4.12
CA ARG A 56 10.24 12.21 5.51
C ARG A 56 9.45 13.06 6.50
N LYS A 57 9.41 14.38 6.29
CA LYS A 57 8.60 15.28 7.13
C LYS A 57 7.11 15.00 6.99
N LEU A 58 6.66 14.63 5.80
CA LEU A 58 5.26 14.26 5.60
C LEU A 58 4.87 13.08 6.50
N VAL A 59 5.75 12.10 6.61
CA VAL A 59 5.53 10.94 7.50
C VAL A 59 5.33 11.37 8.94
N THR A 60 6.18 12.28 9.43
CA THR A 60 6.09 12.75 10.82
C THR A 60 4.84 13.59 11.10
N SER A 61 4.17 14.08 10.05
CA SER A 61 2.94 14.85 10.20
C SER A 61 1.72 13.96 10.48
N LEU A 62 1.85 12.65 10.31
CA LEU A 62 0.76 11.71 10.55
C LEU A 62 0.69 11.36 12.04
N LYS A 63 -0.54 11.26 12.56
CA LYS A 63 -0.75 11.02 13.99
C LYS A 63 -0.50 9.55 14.35
N ALA A 64 0.35 9.33 15.35
CA ALA A 64 0.65 7.99 15.84
C ALA A 64 -0.60 7.22 16.28
N GLU A 65 -1.59 7.92 16.85
CA GLU A 65 -2.84 7.32 17.33
C GLU A 65 -3.69 6.70 16.22
N ASN A 66 -3.48 7.13 14.97
CA ASN A 66 -4.20 6.61 13.80
C ASN A 66 -3.28 5.77 12.91
N THR A 67 -2.12 5.36 13.42
CA THR A 67 -1.13 4.63 12.64
C THR A 67 -0.72 3.36 13.37
N GLU A 68 -0.80 2.23 12.66
CA GLU A 68 -0.30 0.95 13.15
C GLU A 68 0.99 0.62 12.40
N PHE A 69 2.09 0.45 13.14
CA PHE A 69 3.36 0.05 12.55
C PHE A 69 3.41 -1.47 12.42
N ILE A 70 3.78 -1.96 11.24
CA ILE A 70 3.80 -3.39 10.94
C ILE A 70 5.21 -3.83 10.58
N GLU A 71 5.76 -4.73 11.36
CA GLU A 71 7.06 -5.33 11.08
C GLU A 71 6.91 -6.43 10.03
N THR A 72 7.99 -6.65 9.27
CA THR A 72 8.05 -7.75 8.32
C THR A 72 8.26 -9.05 9.10
N ASN A 73 7.40 -10.04 8.88
CA ASN A 73 7.53 -11.34 9.51
C ASN A 73 7.76 -12.44 8.47
N ASN A 74 8.07 -13.65 8.96
CA ASN A 74 8.34 -14.79 8.07
C ASN A 74 7.14 -15.16 7.20
N GLU A 75 5.94 -15.01 7.72
CA GLU A 75 4.71 -15.29 6.96
C GLU A 75 4.59 -14.39 5.73
N ALA A 76 4.91 -13.10 5.90
CA ALA A 76 4.89 -12.14 4.78
C ALA A 76 5.98 -12.47 3.75
N VAL A 77 7.16 -12.84 4.19
CA VAL A 77 8.25 -13.23 3.31
C VAL A 77 7.86 -14.48 2.51
N GLU A 78 7.24 -15.45 3.15
CA GLU A 78 6.77 -16.67 2.49
C GLU A 78 5.72 -16.37 1.42
N LEU A 79 4.74 -15.55 1.74
CA LEU A 79 3.70 -15.17 0.78
C LEU A 79 4.29 -14.41 -0.41
N ALA A 80 5.18 -13.46 -0.15
CA ALA A 80 5.87 -12.71 -1.21
C ALA A 80 6.69 -13.64 -2.11
N THR A 81 7.37 -14.62 -1.52
CA THR A 81 8.12 -15.62 -2.27
C THR A 81 7.19 -16.47 -3.16
N ASN A 82 6.00 -16.81 -2.66
CA ASN A 82 5.02 -17.56 -3.43
C ASN A 82 4.52 -16.77 -4.65
N TYR A 83 4.32 -15.44 -4.54
CA TYR A 83 3.94 -14.63 -5.68
C TYR A 83 4.96 -14.75 -6.82
N ILE A 84 6.23 -14.70 -6.47
CA ILE A 84 7.32 -14.79 -7.46
C ILE A 84 7.44 -16.21 -8.01
N ALA A 85 7.40 -17.22 -7.14
CA ALA A 85 7.59 -18.61 -7.51
C ALA A 85 6.51 -19.13 -8.47
N GLU A 86 5.28 -18.71 -8.29
CA GLU A 86 4.18 -19.14 -9.15
C GLU A 86 4.10 -18.39 -10.48
N LYS A 87 4.91 -17.36 -10.64
CA LYS A 87 5.08 -16.59 -11.89
C LYS A 87 3.81 -15.97 -12.47
N VAL A 88 2.77 -15.85 -11.66
CA VAL A 88 1.50 -15.26 -12.12
C VAL A 88 1.55 -13.74 -12.19
N VAL A 89 2.57 -13.14 -11.60
CA VAL A 89 2.74 -11.69 -11.54
C VAL A 89 3.88 -11.19 -12.44
N GLY A 90 4.51 -12.10 -13.21
CA GLY A 90 5.60 -11.73 -14.11
C GLY A 90 6.82 -11.23 -13.35
N GLN A 91 7.54 -10.28 -13.96
CA GLN A 91 8.73 -9.68 -13.36
C GLN A 91 8.30 -8.58 -12.40
N THR A 92 8.20 -8.91 -11.13
CA THR A 92 7.88 -7.96 -10.06
C THR A 92 8.95 -8.08 -8.99
N SER A 93 9.40 -6.94 -8.46
CA SER A 93 10.43 -6.95 -7.43
C SER A 93 9.92 -7.61 -6.16
N PHE A 94 10.85 -8.17 -5.39
CA PHE A 94 10.52 -8.75 -4.09
C PHE A 94 9.92 -7.69 -3.14
N ALA A 95 10.43 -6.46 -3.19
CA ALA A 95 9.91 -5.37 -2.36
C ALA A 95 8.44 -5.08 -2.66
N ASP A 96 8.06 -5.05 -3.95
CA ASP A 96 6.65 -4.84 -4.34
C ASP A 96 5.78 -5.98 -3.85
N CYS A 97 6.26 -7.23 -4.02
CA CYS A 97 5.55 -8.40 -3.52
C CYS A 97 5.40 -8.37 -2.00
N LEU A 98 6.40 -7.87 -1.30
CA LEU A 98 6.39 -7.77 0.15
C LEU A 98 5.35 -6.77 0.64
N HIS A 99 5.20 -5.63 -0.05
CA HIS A 99 4.12 -4.68 0.26
C HIS A 99 2.76 -5.36 0.17
N ILE A 100 2.53 -6.11 -0.89
CA ILE A 100 1.25 -6.79 -1.11
C ILE A 100 1.03 -7.87 -0.05
N ALA A 101 2.07 -8.65 0.27
CA ALA A 101 1.98 -9.70 1.28
C ALA A 101 1.68 -9.13 2.67
N ILE A 102 2.37 -8.07 3.07
CA ILE A 102 2.15 -7.44 4.37
C ILE A 102 0.73 -6.88 4.45
N ALA A 103 0.26 -6.19 3.42
CA ALA A 103 -1.09 -5.65 3.38
C ALA A 103 -2.13 -6.77 3.50
N THR A 104 -1.91 -7.89 2.83
CA THR A 104 -2.81 -9.05 2.87
C THR A 104 -2.88 -9.65 4.27
N ILE A 105 -1.74 -9.95 4.86
CA ILE A 105 -1.65 -10.60 6.17
C ILE A 105 -2.18 -9.69 7.28
N SER A 106 -1.93 -8.39 7.15
CA SER A 106 -2.40 -7.38 8.11
C SER A 106 -3.89 -7.04 7.95
N ARG A 107 -4.56 -7.68 6.99
CA ARG A 107 -5.98 -7.46 6.71
C ARG A 107 -6.31 -6.01 6.39
N ALA A 108 -5.51 -5.39 5.54
CA ALA A 108 -5.82 -4.06 5.03
C ALA A 108 -7.13 -4.11 4.24
N ASP A 109 -7.95 -3.08 4.38
CA ASP A 109 -9.15 -2.95 3.54
C ASP A 109 -8.73 -2.55 2.13
N TYR A 110 -7.70 -1.71 2.02
CA TYR A 110 -7.14 -1.31 0.73
C TYR A 110 -5.63 -1.21 0.83
N LEU A 111 -4.95 -1.60 -0.25
CA LEU A 111 -3.58 -1.18 -0.52
C LEU A 111 -3.66 -0.08 -1.57
N ILE A 112 -3.06 1.07 -1.27
CA ILE A 112 -3.09 2.24 -2.14
C ILE A 112 -1.68 2.53 -2.66
N SER A 113 -1.54 2.66 -3.98
CA SER A 113 -0.24 2.80 -4.63
C SER A 113 -0.35 3.57 -5.94
N TRP A 114 0.71 4.29 -6.30
CA TRP A 114 0.87 4.87 -7.63
C TRP A 114 1.69 3.98 -8.57
N ASN A 115 2.11 2.81 -8.12
CA ASN A 115 2.90 1.89 -8.94
C ASN A 115 1.99 1.11 -9.90
N PHE A 116 1.73 1.70 -11.07
CA PHE A 116 0.88 1.08 -12.09
C PHE A 116 1.55 -0.08 -12.81
N LYS A 117 2.86 -0.18 -12.73
CA LYS A 117 3.57 -1.24 -13.43
C LYS A 117 3.49 -2.57 -12.71
N HIS A 118 3.64 -2.56 -11.39
CA HIS A 118 3.79 -3.79 -10.60
C HIS A 118 2.72 -4.02 -9.55
N ILE A 119 1.99 -3.00 -9.15
CA ILE A 119 1.02 -3.11 -8.05
C ILE A 119 -0.41 -2.84 -8.53
N VAL A 120 -0.68 -1.64 -9.05
CA VAL A 120 -2.02 -1.26 -9.53
C VAL A 120 -2.14 -1.64 -11.01
N ASN A 121 -2.20 -2.93 -11.26
CA ASN A 121 -2.25 -3.50 -12.61
C ASN A 121 -3.21 -4.67 -12.58
N VAL A 122 -4.27 -4.62 -13.38
CA VAL A 122 -5.37 -5.59 -13.36
C VAL A 122 -4.88 -7.04 -13.45
N GLN A 123 -3.97 -7.31 -14.36
CA GLN A 123 -3.44 -8.67 -14.54
C GLN A 123 -2.69 -9.15 -13.30
N LYS A 124 -1.86 -8.28 -12.74
CA LYS A 124 -1.08 -8.62 -11.54
C LYS A 124 -1.95 -8.73 -10.30
N ILE A 125 -2.95 -7.84 -10.16
CA ILE A 125 -3.91 -7.91 -9.04
C ILE A 125 -4.61 -9.27 -9.03
N ARG A 126 -5.05 -9.74 -10.19
CA ARG A 126 -5.67 -11.07 -10.30
C ARG A 126 -4.70 -12.16 -9.87
N GLY A 127 -3.43 -12.05 -10.27
CA GLY A 127 -2.39 -13.00 -9.88
C GLY A 127 -2.15 -13.01 -8.38
N TYR A 128 -1.98 -11.85 -7.77
CA TYR A 128 -1.78 -11.76 -6.33
C TYR A 128 -2.96 -12.37 -5.58
N ASN A 129 -4.18 -12.03 -5.97
CA ASN A 129 -5.37 -12.52 -5.28
C ASN A 129 -5.62 -14.01 -5.50
N ALA A 130 -5.26 -14.55 -6.65
CA ALA A 130 -5.33 -16.00 -6.88
C ALA A 130 -4.44 -16.74 -5.88
N ILE A 131 -3.23 -16.25 -5.68
CA ILE A 131 -2.28 -16.83 -4.72
C ILE A 131 -2.75 -16.60 -3.29
N ASN A 132 -3.30 -15.43 -2.98
CA ASN A 132 -3.86 -15.14 -1.66
C ASN A 132 -4.93 -16.18 -1.29
N ILE A 133 -5.90 -16.38 -2.18
CA ILE A 133 -6.99 -17.34 -1.96
C ILE A 133 -6.44 -18.76 -1.80
N LYS A 134 -5.51 -19.15 -2.65
CA LYS A 134 -4.88 -20.48 -2.59
C LYS A 134 -4.21 -20.72 -1.25
N ASN A 135 -3.64 -19.70 -0.64
CA ASN A 135 -2.93 -19.81 0.64
C ASN A 135 -3.82 -19.50 1.86
N GLY A 136 -5.13 -19.38 1.67
CA GLY A 136 -6.07 -19.20 2.77
C GLY A 136 -6.28 -17.76 3.21
N TYR A 137 -5.79 -16.80 2.45
CA TYR A 137 -6.02 -15.38 2.71
C TYR A 137 -7.21 -14.87 1.91
N ARG A 138 -7.81 -13.78 2.36
CA ARG A 138 -8.88 -13.12 1.59
C ARG A 138 -8.29 -12.25 0.49
N GLU A 139 -9.11 -11.83 -0.45
CA GLU A 139 -8.68 -10.92 -1.50
C GLU A 139 -8.28 -9.58 -0.93
N LEU A 140 -7.25 -8.97 -1.53
CA LEU A 140 -6.79 -7.63 -1.21
C LEU A 140 -7.30 -6.66 -2.27
N GLU A 141 -8.00 -5.61 -1.84
CA GLU A 141 -8.40 -4.52 -2.73
C GLU A 141 -7.20 -3.60 -2.96
N ILE A 142 -6.84 -3.40 -4.23
CA ILE A 142 -5.70 -2.58 -4.62
C ILE A 142 -6.20 -1.44 -5.51
N ARG A 143 -5.88 -0.21 -5.13
CA ARG A 143 -6.36 1.00 -5.82
C ARG A 143 -5.24 2.04 -5.92
N SER A 144 -5.32 2.91 -6.94
CA SER A 144 -4.56 4.14 -6.95
C SER A 144 -5.25 5.16 -6.03
N PRO A 145 -4.54 6.20 -5.58
CA PRO A 145 -5.21 7.29 -4.87
C PRO A 145 -6.35 7.91 -5.67
N ARG A 146 -6.18 8.03 -6.97
CA ARG A 146 -7.22 8.55 -7.86
C ARG A 146 -8.50 7.71 -7.78
N ASP A 147 -8.37 6.41 -7.97
CA ASP A 147 -9.52 5.51 -7.95
C ASP A 147 -10.15 5.44 -6.57
N PHE A 148 -9.34 5.36 -5.54
CA PHE A 148 -9.82 5.32 -4.16
C PHE A 148 -10.63 6.57 -3.82
N MET A 149 -10.08 7.75 -4.09
CA MET A 149 -10.75 9.02 -3.78
C MET A 149 -12.02 9.24 -4.61
N THR A 150 -11.98 8.84 -5.88
CA THR A 150 -13.13 9.00 -6.78
C THR A 150 -14.30 8.11 -6.37
N TYR A 151 -14.05 6.85 -6.05
CA TYR A 151 -15.11 5.91 -5.67
C TYR A 151 -15.64 6.18 -4.26
N ASP A 152 -14.78 6.58 -3.34
CA ASP A 152 -15.18 6.89 -1.98
C ASP A 152 -16.12 8.10 -1.92
N ASP A 153 -15.87 9.09 -2.77
CA ASP A 153 -16.68 10.31 -2.83
C ASP A 153 -18.08 10.08 -3.41
N ASN A 154 -18.29 8.95 -4.07
CA ASN A 154 -19.60 8.62 -4.69
C ASN A 154 -20.47 7.73 -3.79
N ASP A 155 -19.96 7.37 -2.64
CA ASP A 155 -20.73 6.62 -1.62
C ASP A 155 -21.47 7.59 -0.66
#